data_d2024b53def67a444cbdc151bdbcdadd
#
_entry.id   d2024b53def67a444cbdc151bdbcdadd
#
_cell.length_a   1.000
_cell.length_b   1.000
_cell.length_c   1.000
_cell.angle_alpha   90.00
_cell.angle_beta   90.00
_cell.angle_gamma   90.00
#
_symmetry.space_group_name_H-M   'P 1'
#
loop_
_entity.id
_entity.type
_entity.pdbx_description
1 polymer ?
#
loop_
_entity_poly.entity_id
_entity_poly.type
_entity_poly.pdbx_seq_one_letter_code
_entity_poly.pdbx_strand_id
1 'polypeptide(L)'
;MRYAIVMALILSVPATLAIPQDTAQRKVPCKTPEIAPMCYWARGRLALYNGNPGWRIWKIGTKRILGIYSGPDSERIDPLDNEHPELPANLDRAYEAEYQRKIKAKEPDAEWPDTVFADFEVCPLEPEHPGWMQSVCIESAKNIFLQRASYIPRY
;
A
#
# COMPACT_ATOMS: atom_id res chain seq x y z
N MET A 1 48.32 -51.82 20.01
CA MET A 1 47.65 -51.12 18.85
C MET A 1 46.33 -50.54 19.33
N ARG A 2 46.24 -49.23 19.49
CA ARG A 2 44.99 -48.52 19.91
C ARG A 2 44.50 -47.76 18.73
N TYR A 3 43.33 -48.14 18.18
CA TYR A 3 42.63 -47.41 17.11
C TYR A 3 41.78 -46.33 17.72
N ALA A 4 42.08 -45.07 17.42
CA ALA A 4 41.23 -43.91 17.78
C ALA A 4 40.19 -43.74 16.67
N ILE A 5 38.91 -43.87 17.00
CA ILE A 5 37.79 -43.62 16.12
C ILE A 5 37.49 -42.12 16.23
N VAL A 6 37.73 -41.38 15.14
CA VAL A 6 37.34 -39.98 14.99
C VAL A 6 35.91 -39.95 14.45
N MET A 7 34.97 -39.57 15.33
CA MET A 7 33.58 -39.31 14.95
C MET A 7 33.48 -37.91 14.35
N ALA A 8 33.24 -37.81 13.03
CA ALA A 8 32.94 -36.54 12.36
C ALA A 8 31.46 -36.19 12.57
N LEU A 9 31.20 -35.12 13.36
CA LEU A 9 29.86 -34.52 13.47
C LEU A 9 29.58 -33.72 12.21
N ILE A 10 28.64 -34.19 11.40
CA ILE A 10 28.09 -33.45 10.27
C ILE A 10 27.01 -32.52 10.80
N LEU A 11 27.28 -31.22 10.89
CA LEU A 11 26.33 -30.16 11.17
C LEU A 11 25.48 -29.91 9.92
N SER A 12 24.26 -30.44 9.90
CA SER A 12 23.27 -30.13 8.85
C SER A 12 22.64 -28.74 9.17
N VAL A 13 22.99 -27.74 8.37
CA VAL A 13 22.36 -26.42 8.38
C VAL A 13 21.01 -26.54 7.66
N PRO A 14 19.85 -26.22 8.31
CA PRO A 14 18.59 -26.20 7.60
C PRO A 14 18.60 -25.04 6.58
N ALA A 15 18.45 -25.35 5.31
CA ALA A 15 18.22 -24.37 4.26
C ALA A 15 16.82 -23.77 4.48
N THR A 16 16.76 -22.56 5.00
CA THR A 16 15.54 -21.75 5.00
C THR A 16 15.17 -21.41 3.57
N LEU A 17 14.14 -22.07 3.05
CA LEU A 17 13.53 -21.72 1.77
C LEU A 17 12.92 -20.32 1.95
N ALA A 18 13.59 -19.29 1.43
CA ALA A 18 13.01 -17.98 1.26
C ALA A 18 11.87 -18.12 0.24
N ILE A 19 10.63 -18.01 0.71
CA ILE A 19 9.46 -17.90 -0.14
C ILE A 19 9.64 -16.62 -0.94
N PRO A 20 9.69 -16.65 -2.29
CA PRO A 20 9.70 -15.42 -3.06
C PRO A 20 8.41 -14.65 -2.73
N GLN A 21 8.54 -13.48 -2.14
CA GLN A 21 7.44 -12.53 -2.07
C GLN A 21 7.16 -12.14 -3.52
N ASP A 22 6.00 -12.54 -4.01
CA ASP A 22 5.47 -12.12 -5.31
C ASP A 22 5.20 -10.60 -5.23
N THR A 23 6.26 -9.84 -5.41
CA THR A 23 6.19 -8.41 -5.63
C THR A 23 5.78 -8.24 -7.07
N ALA A 24 4.48 -8.16 -7.34
CA ALA A 24 3.99 -7.65 -8.62
C ALA A 24 4.75 -6.35 -8.86
N GLN A 25 5.63 -6.37 -9.86
CA GLN A 25 6.54 -5.26 -10.13
C GLN A 25 5.69 -4.09 -10.61
N ARG A 26 5.67 -3.00 -9.83
CA ARG A 26 4.96 -1.77 -10.21
C ARG A 26 5.50 -1.25 -11.53
N LYS A 27 4.63 -0.70 -12.37
CA LYS A 27 5.03 -0.04 -13.63
C LYS A 27 5.84 1.21 -13.34
N VAL A 28 5.44 1.94 -12.28
CA VAL A 28 6.12 3.14 -11.81
C VAL A 28 6.62 2.91 -10.39
N PRO A 29 7.95 2.83 -10.17
CA PRO A 29 8.50 2.68 -8.83
C PRO A 29 8.20 3.92 -7.98
N CYS A 30 7.62 3.71 -6.78
CA CYS A 30 7.36 4.81 -5.85
C CYS A 30 8.67 5.28 -5.19
N LYS A 31 9.43 4.35 -4.61
CA LYS A 31 10.65 4.65 -3.85
C LYS A 31 11.88 4.56 -4.74
N THR A 32 12.19 5.63 -5.47
CA THR A 32 13.44 5.72 -6.23
C THR A 32 14.61 6.12 -5.31
N PRO A 33 15.88 5.92 -5.71
CA PRO A 33 17.04 6.34 -4.91
C PRO A 33 17.00 7.82 -4.52
N GLU A 34 16.46 8.68 -5.38
CA GLU A 34 16.41 10.14 -5.21
C GLU A 34 15.40 10.53 -4.13
N ILE A 35 14.24 9.87 -4.07
CA ILE A 35 13.16 10.22 -3.13
C ILE A 35 13.14 9.36 -1.87
N ALA A 36 13.83 8.21 -1.87
CA ALA A 36 13.86 7.30 -0.73
C ALA A 36 14.23 7.96 0.62
N PRO A 37 15.18 8.93 0.68
CA PRO A 37 15.50 9.64 1.92
C PRO A 37 14.35 10.51 2.46
N MET A 38 13.37 10.87 1.62
CA MET A 38 12.23 11.70 1.97
C MET A 38 11.00 10.90 2.38
N CYS A 39 11.01 9.58 2.17
CA CYS A 39 9.89 8.71 2.53
C CYS A 39 9.71 8.66 4.06
N TYR A 40 8.46 8.65 4.52
CA TYR A 40 8.15 8.60 5.94
C TYR A 40 6.86 7.80 6.21
N TRP A 41 6.71 7.33 7.45
CA TRP A 41 5.50 6.65 7.89
C TRP A 41 4.43 7.65 8.35
N ALA A 42 3.23 7.50 7.84
CA ALA A 42 2.06 8.29 8.21
C ALA A 42 0.89 7.37 8.56
N ARG A 43 0.32 7.55 9.76
CA ARG A 43 -0.95 6.92 10.09
C ARG A 43 -2.07 7.70 9.44
N GLY A 44 -2.92 7.02 8.66
CA GLY A 44 -3.91 7.71 7.85
C GLY A 44 -5.16 6.89 7.54
N ARG A 45 -6.11 7.59 6.92
CA ARG A 45 -7.32 7.05 6.35
C ARG A 45 -7.25 7.23 4.83
N LEU A 46 -7.05 6.14 4.11
CA LEU A 46 -7.08 6.12 2.64
C LEU A 46 -8.51 5.87 2.18
N ALA A 47 -9.00 6.71 1.30
CA ALA A 47 -10.33 6.57 0.69
C ALA A 47 -10.36 7.23 -0.69
N LEU A 48 -11.35 6.83 -1.49
CA LEU A 48 -11.67 7.45 -2.77
C LEU A 48 -12.63 8.63 -2.54
N TYR A 49 -12.35 9.75 -3.20
CA TYR A 49 -13.14 10.99 -3.15
C TYR A 49 -13.43 11.49 -4.56
N ASN A 50 -14.46 12.32 -4.68
CA ASN A 50 -14.68 13.07 -5.91
C ASN A 50 -13.58 14.13 -6.09
N GLY A 51 -13.13 14.30 -7.32
CA GLY A 51 -12.10 15.26 -7.71
C GLY A 51 -10.71 14.64 -7.88
N ASN A 52 -9.75 15.46 -8.27
CA ASN A 52 -8.42 15.05 -8.68
C ASN A 52 -7.34 15.47 -7.65
N PRO A 53 -6.47 14.54 -7.19
CA PRO A 53 -6.55 13.10 -7.36
C PRO A 53 -7.74 12.52 -6.59
N GLY A 54 -8.28 11.39 -7.07
CA GLY A 54 -9.40 10.69 -6.44
C GLY A 54 -9.00 10.03 -5.13
N TRP A 55 -7.89 9.30 -5.11
CA TRP A 55 -7.38 8.64 -3.92
C TRP A 55 -6.63 9.58 -3.01
N ARG A 56 -7.01 9.61 -1.72
CA ARG A 56 -6.42 10.51 -0.74
C ARG A 56 -6.22 9.83 0.60
N ILE A 57 -5.11 10.17 1.26
CA ILE A 57 -4.88 9.83 2.66
C ILE A 57 -5.17 11.06 3.51
N TRP A 58 -6.11 10.93 4.44
CA TRP A 58 -6.26 11.90 5.53
C TRP A 58 -5.33 11.48 6.67
N LYS A 59 -4.31 12.26 6.96
CA LYS A 59 -3.35 11.99 8.01
C LYS A 59 -3.99 12.19 9.39
N ILE A 60 -4.15 11.11 10.16
CA ILE A 60 -4.85 11.11 11.44
C ILE A 60 -4.17 12.05 12.43
N GLY A 61 -4.99 12.80 13.20
CA GLY A 61 -4.51 13.77 14.18
C GLY A 61 -4.06 15.09 13.57
N THR A 62 -4.27 15.30 12.27
CA THR A 62 -3.91 16.54 11.56
C THR A 62 -5.02 16.99 10.63
N LYS A 63 -4.86 18.18 10.04
CA LYS A 63 -5.70 18.67 8.93
C LYS A 63 -5.09 18.38 7.55
N ARG A 64 -4.06 17.52 7.49
CA ARG A 64 -3.30 17.26 6.27
C ARG A 64 -3.96 16.16 5.45
N ILE A 65 -4.04 16.42 4.14
CA ILE A 65 -4.48 15.49 3.13
C ILE A 65 -3.34 15.29 2.14
N LEU A 66 -3.08 14.03 1.80
CA LEU A 66 -2.10 13.62 0.80
C LEU A 66 -2.84 13.09 -0.41
N GLY A 67 -2.49 13.57 -1.60
CA GLY A 67 -3.01 13.06 -2.87
C GLY A 67 -2.15 11.91 -3.37
N ILE A 68 -2.77 10.80 -3.80
CA ILE A 68 -2.05 9.58 -4.15
C ILE A 68 -1.86 9.49 -5.66
N TYR A 69 -0.62 9.20 -6.03
CA TYR A 69 -0.16 8.89 -7.38
C TYR A 69 0.71 7.64 -7.35
N SER A 70 0.96 7.01 -8.48
CA SER A 70 1.77 5.78 -8.54
C SER A 70 3.23 6.02 -8.19
N GLY A 71 3.79 7.12 -8.66
CA GLY A 71 5.20 7.47 -8.44
C GLY A 71 5.62 8.72 -9.21
N PRO A 72 6.93 9.02 -9.26
CA PRO A 72 7.45 10.16 -10.01
C PRO A 72 7.04 10.09 -11.49
N ASP A 73 6.60 11.23 -12.03
CA ASP A 73 6.18 11.36 -13.45
C ASP A 73 5.09 10.39 -13.92
N SER A 74 4.36 9.75 -13.00
CA SER A 74 3.36 8.73 -13.33
C SER A 74 2.26 9.25 -14.25
N GLU A 75 1.78 10.49 -14.08
CA GLU A 75 0.77 11.12 -14.96
C GLU A 75 1.26 11.31 -16.40
N ARG A 76 2.58 11.37 -16.62
CA ARG A 76 3.15 11.42 -17.97
C ARG A 76 3.10 10.06 -18.66
N ILE A 77 3.18 8.98 -17.85
CA ILE A 77 3.13 7.60 -18.31
C ILE A 77 1.67 7.15 -18.48
N ASP A 78 0.83 7.47 -17.50
CA ASP A 78 -0.61 7.21 -17.50
C ASP A 78 -1.39 8.47 -17.11
N PRO A 79 -2.06 9.14 -18.05
CA PRO A 79 -2.85 10.35 -17.77
C PRO A 79 -4.00 10.13 -16.77
N LEU A 80 -4.40 8.86 -16.51
CA LEU A 80 -5.44 8.50 -15.55
C LEU A 80 -4.86 8.08 -14.20
N ASP A 81 -3.55 8.23 -13.99
CA ASP A 81 -2.88 7.85 -12.73
C ASP A 81 -3.50 8.54 -11.50
N ASN A 82 -3.96 9.77 -11.65
CA ASN A 82 -4.66 10.51 -10.59
C ASN A 82 -6.03 9.92 -10.19
N GLU A 83 -6.64 9.08 -11.04
CA GLU A 83 -7.88 8.35 -10.77
C GLU A 83 -7.60 6.91 -10.33
N HIS A 84 -6.58 6.28 -10.91
CA HIS A 84 -6.25 4.88 -10.73
C HIS A 84 -4.76 4.65 -10.40
N PRO A 85 -4.23 5.23 -9.30
CA PRO A 85 -2.84 5.05 -8.93
C PRO A 85 -2.53 3.59 -8.58
N GLU A 86 -1.31 3.15 -8.89
CA GLU A 86 -0.80 1.85 -8.45
C GLU A 86 -0.58 1.86 -6.95
N LEU A 87 -1.33 1.04 -6.23
CA LEU A 87 -1.16 0.84 -4.80
C LEU A 87 -0.13 -0.27 -4.52
N PRO A 88 0.46 -0.34 -3.32
CA PRO A 88 1.33 -1.46 -2.96
C PRO A 88 0.52 -2.76 -2.87
N ALA A 89 1.14 -3.87 -3.28
CA ALA A 89 0.51 -5.17 -3.42
C ALA A 89 -0.27 -5.67 -2.19
N ASN A 90 0.11 -5.27 -0.99
CA ASN A 90 -0.61 -5.64 0.22
C ASN A 90 -1.94 -4.87 0.41
N LEU A 91 -2.02 -3.62 -0.07
CA LEU A 91 -3.27 -2.86 -0.15
C LEU A 91 -4.17 -3.41 -1.25
N ASP A 92 -3.64 -3.67 -2.44
CA ASP A 92 -4.40 -4.27 -3.55
C ASP A 92 -5.03 -5.59 -3.13
N ARG A 93 -4.26 -6.47 -2.49
CA ARG A 93 -4.79 -7.74 -1.97
C ARG A 93 -5.89 -7.54 -0.92
N ALA A 94 -5.76 -6.54 -0.06
CA ALA A 94 -6.78 -6.24 0.95
C ALA A 94 -8.08 -5.75 0.31
N TYR A 95 -7.99 -4.86 -0.69
CA TYR A 95 -9.14 -4.39 -1.46
C TYR A 95 -9.79 -5.51 -2.28
N GLU A 96 -8.98 -6.33 -2.97
CA GLU A 96 -9.49 -7.46 -3.75
C GLU A 96 -10.22 -8.47 -2.86
N ALA A 97 -9.66 -8.83 -1.72
CA ALA A 97 -10.30 -9.76 -0.78
C ALA A 97 -11.66 -9.22 -0.29
N GLU A 98 -11.75 -7.92 0.00
CA GLU A 98 -13.00 -7.29 0.42
C GLU A 98 -14.00 -7.17 -0.72
N TYR A 99 -13.55 -6.84 -1.92
CA TYR A 99 -14.39 -6.83 -3.13
C TYR A 99 -15.03 -8.19 -3.37
N GLN A 100 -14.24 -9.27 -3.35
CA GLN A 100 -14.76 -10.63 -3.51
C GLN A 100 -15.75 -11.03 -2.41
N ARG A 101 -15.52 -10.58 -1.17
CA ARG A 101 -16.47 -10.77 -0.06
C ARG A 101 -17.81 -10.09 -0.35
N LYS A 102 -17.79 -8.81 -0.79
CA LYS A 102 -18.98 -8.02 -1.11
C LYS A 102 -19.77 -8.63 -2.27
N ILE A 103 -19.10 -9.03 -3.33
CA ILE A 103 -19.73 -9.72 -4.48
C ILE A 103 -20.44 -11.00 -4.01
N LYS A 104 -19.76 -11.82 -3.21
CA LYS A 104 -20.33 -13.05 -2.66
C LYS A 104 -21.55 -12.79 -1.75
N ALA A 105 -21.50 -11.71 -0.99
CA ALA A 105 -22.58 -11.27 -0.11
C ALA A 105 -23.71 -10.52 -0.86
N LYS A 106 -23.53 -10.24 -2.16
CA LYS A 106 -24.45 -9.45 -3.00
C LYS A 106 -24.75 -8.06 -2.39
N GLU A 107 -23.72 -7.42 -1.84
CA GLU A 107 -23.85 -6.07 -1.31
C GLU A 107 -24.07 -5.06 -2.45
N PRO A 108 -25.00 -4.08 -2.32
CA PRO A 108 -25.37 -3.17 -3.42
C PRO A 108 -24.24 -2.26 -3.88
N ASP A 109 -23.30 -1.91 -2.98
CA ASP A 109 -22.19 -1.00 -3.25
C ASP A 109 -20.84 -1.75 -3.37
N ALA A 110 -20.87 -2.99 -3.87
CA ALA A 110 -19.69 -3.85 -3.94
C ALA A 110 -18.54 -3.23 -4.76
N GLU A 111 -18.85 -2.42 -5.77
CA GLU A 111 -17.88 -1.78 -6.66
C GLU A 111 -17.11 -0.64 -6.00
N TRP A 112 -17.63 -0.06 -4.90
CA TRP A 112 -16.96 1.04 -4.23
C TRP A 112 -15.94 0.52 -3.21
N PRO A 113 -14.70 1.03 -3.26
CA PRO A 113 -13.69 0.63 -2.30
C PRO A 113 -14.03 1.12 -0.90
N ASP A 114 -13.77 0.27 0.08
CA ASP A 114 -13.91 0.64 1.49
C ASP A 114 -12.79 1.58 1.93
N THR A 115 -13.04 2.33 2.99
CA THR A 115 -12.01 3.14 3.62
C THR A 115 -10.99 2.25 4.34
N VAL A 116 -9.72 2.50 4.10
CA VAL A 116 -8.61 1.81 4.77
C VAL A 116 -7.95 2.72 5.79
N PHE A 117 -7.83 2.23 7.02
CA PHE A 117 -6.94 2.78 8.04
C PHE A 117 -5.66 1.96 8.10
N ALA A 118 -4.52 2.61 8.01
CA ALA A 118 -3.22 1.93 8.06
C ALA A 118 -2.11 2.90 8.49
N ASP A 119 -0.94 2.33 8.74
CA ASP A 119 0.31 3.06 8.70
C ASP A 119 0.86 2.91 7.29
N PHE A 120 0.98 4.02 6.56
CA PHE A 120 1.46 4.08 5.18
C PHE A 120 2.90 4.59 5.15
N GLU A 121 3.79 3.90 4.45
CA GLU A 121 5.06 4.47 4.03
C GLU A 121 4.79 5.28 2.77
N VAL A 122 4.88 6.61 2.88
CA VAL A 122 4.61 7.53 1.79
C VAL A 122 5.90 8.22 1.36
N CYS A 123 6.05 8.39 0.06
CA CYS A 123 7.18 9.10 -0.54
C CYS A 123 6.67 10.36 -1.24
N PRO A 124 7.09 11.56 -0.80
CA PRO A 124 6.71 12.83 -1.43
C PRO A 124 7.19 12.90 -2.88
N LEU A 125 6.32 13.32 -3.78
CA LEU A 125 6.63 13.57 -5.19
C LEU A 125 6.95 15.04 -5.44
N GLU A 126 6.61 15.91 -4.47
CA GLU A 126 6.86 17.34 -4.48
C GLU A 126 7.12 17.86 -3.07
N PRO A 127 7.75 19.02 -2.90
CA PRO A 127 7.88 19.68 -1.61
C PRO A 127 6.51 19.97 -0.98
N GLU A 128 6.47 19.97 0.35
CA GLU A 128 5.27 20.36 1.10
C GLU A 128 5.03 21.87 0.98
N HIS A 129 3.80 22.25 0.59
CA HIS A 129 3.33 23.65 0.59
C HIS A 129 2.21 23.84 1.60
N PRO A 130 2.31 24.84 2.51
CA PRO A 130 1.26 25.12 3.50
C PRO A 130 -0.10 25.37 2.83
N GLY A 131 -1.14 24.67 3.29
CA GLY A 131 -2.50 24.82 2.77
C GLY A 131 -2.79 24.04 1.48
N TRP A 132 -1.81 23.37 0.90
CA TRP A 132 -1.97 22.55 -0.31
C TRP A 132 -1.97 21.07 0.05
N MET A 133 -2.66 20.28 -0.77
CA MET A 133 -2.58 18.83 -0.72
C MET A 133 -1.27 18.41 -1.37
N GLN A 134 -0.43 17.68 -0.64
CA GLN A 134 0.86 17.20 -1.15
C GLN A 134 0.66 15.93 -1.96
N SER A 135 1.27 15.87 -3.16
CA SER A 135 1.32 14.66 -3.97
C SER A 135 2.34 13.68 -3.40
N VAL A 136 1.91 12.44 -3.20
CA VAL A 136 2.75 11.36 -2.68
C VAL A 136 2.44 10.04 -3.40
N CYS A 137 3.38 9.09 -3.38
CA CYS A 137 3.06 7.70 -3.65
C CYS A 137 3.14 6.87 -2.36
N ILE A 138 2.44 5.72 -2.33
CA ILE A 138 2.48 4.78 -1.22
C ILE A 138 3.45 3.65 -1.58
N GLU A 139 4.56 3.53 -0.87
CA GLU A 139 5.52 2.44 -1.06
C GLU A 139 5.04 1.14 -0.41
N SER A 140 4.57 1.23 0.83
CA SER A 140 4.09 0.09 1.59
C SER A 140 3.03 0.50 2.62
N ALA A 141 2.31 -0.48 3.15
CA ALA A 141 1.37 -0.26 4.25
C ALA A 141 1.47 -1.38 5.27
N LYS A 142 1.19 -1.08 6.54
CA LYS A 142 1.09 -2.04 7.63
C LYS A 142 -0.07 -1.70 8.57
N ASN A 143 -0.45 -2.64 9.43
CA ASN A 143 -1.59 -2.46 10.35
C ASN A 143 -2.88 -2.07 9.60
N ILE A 144 -3.12 -2.75 8.47
CA ILE A 144 -4.24 -2.47 7.56
C ILE A 144 -5.55 -2.88 8.21
N PHE A 145 -6.50 -1.95 8.28
CA PHE A 145 -7.86 -2.16 8.75
C PHE A 145 -8.85 -1.55 7.75
N LEU A 146 -9.71 -2.38 7.15
CA LEU A 146 -10.79 -1.91 6.29
C LEU A 146 -12.01 -1.58 7.14
N GLN A 147 -12.46 -0.32 7.04
CA GLN A 147 -13.73 0.10 7.61
C GLN A 147 -14.84 -0.24 6.63
N ARG A 148 -15.59 -1.29 6.93
CA ARG A 148 -16.79 -1.63 6.18
C ARG A 148 -17.82 -0.54 6.36
N ALA A 149 -18.34 -0.01 5.25
CA ALA A 149 -19.51 0.84 5.31
C ALA A 149 -20.67 0.00 5.86
N SER A 150 -21.22 0.39 7.02
CA SER A 150 -22.48 -0.18 7.45
C SER A 150 -23.55 0.32 6.48
N TYR A 151 -24.12 -0.57 5.68
CA TYR A 151 -25.27 -0.26 4.84
C TYR A 151 -26.41 0.23 5.74
N ILE A 152 -26.68 1.52 5.71
CA ILE A 152 -27.89 2.10 6.29
C ILE A 152 -28.89 2.16 5.14
N PRO A 153 -29.94 1.31 5.13
CA PRO A 153 -30.99 1.40 4.12
C PRO A 153 -31.60 2.81 4.18
N ARG A 154 -31.52 3.55 3.09
CA ARG A 154 -32.25 4.81 2.95
C ARG A 154 -33.70 4.44 2.65
N TYR A 155 -34.58 4.64 3.61
CA TYR A 155 -36.02 4.59 3.43
C TYR A 155 -36.54 5.87 2.78
#